data_e257792787a12361e8bd0c6c94032915
#
_entry.id   e257792787a12361e8bd0c6c94032915
#
_cell.length_a   1.000
_cell.length_b   1.000
_cell.length_c   1.000
_cell.angle_alpha   90.00
_cell.angle_beta   90.00
_cell.angle_gamma   90.00
#
_symmetry.space_group_name_H-M   'P 1'
#
loop_
_entity.id
_entity.type
_entity.pdbx_description
1 polymer ?
#
loop_
_entity_poly.entity_id
_entity_poly.type
_entity_poly.pdbx_seq_one_letter_code
_entity_poly.pdbx_strand_id
1 'polypeptide(L)'
;VGSGLGKTAGKGQKGQKARHPGNFSKMGFQGGQTPMQRRLPKRGFRNTLFATEISAVNVGALEKVFDAGSVVDVAALATAGLIEKRADRVKILGDGDLTIKLTLKVHGISAGARVKVEAAGGTVELLSTTAAPAEGSAKG
;
A
#
# COMPACT_ATOMS: atom_id res chain seq x y z
N VAL A 1 24.65 -21.68 38.37
CA VAL A 1 24.50 -22.70 37.30
C VAL A 1 23.06 -23.21 37.19
N GLY A 2 22.15 -22.75 38.02
CA GLY A 2 20.75 -23.19 38.04
C GLY A 2 19.86 -22.73 36.85
N SER A 3 20.33 -21.81 36.00
CA SER A 3 19.59 -21.32 34.82
C SER A 3 19.60 -22.27 33.61
N GLY A 4 20.31 -23.40 33.66
CA GLY A 4 20.55 -24.29 32.53
C GLY A 4 21.47 -23.77 31.45
N LEU A 5 21.87 -22.51 31.51
CA LEU A 5 22.76 -21.86 30.55
C LEU A 5 24.24 -21.82 31.03
N GLY A 6 24.54 -22.52 32.13
CA GLY A 6 25.93 -22.65 32.60
C GLY A 6 26.78 -23.46 31.63
N LYS A 7 28.10 -23.29 31.68
CA LYS A 7 29.10 -23.99 30.87
C LYS A 7 29.02 -23.62 29.37
N THR A 8 28.30 -24.37 28.54
CA THR A 8 28.22 -24.18 27.09
C THR A 8 26.98 -23.41 26.64
N ALA A 9 26.10 -23.04 27.55
CA ALA A 9 24.85 -22.32 27.26
C ALA A 9 23.97 -23.00 26.17
N GLY A 10 23.96 -24.33 26.12
CA GLY A 10 23.19 -25.10 25.14
C GLY A 10 23.79 -25.10 23.70
N LYS A 11 24.98 -24.50 23.51
CA LYS A 11 25.61 -24.39 22.17
C LYS A 11 26.45 -25.59 21.75
N GLY A 12 26.48 -26.63 22.62
CA GLY A 12 27.31 -27.81 22.37
C GLY A 12 28.80 -27.57 22.59
N GLN A 13 29.61 -28.53 22.16
CA GLN A 13 31.06 -28.54 22.33
C GLN A 13 31.73 -28.10 21.05
N LYS A 14 32.55 -27.03 21.10
CA LYS A 14 33.27 -26.48 19.96
C LYS A 14 32.41 -26.29 18.68
N GLY A 15 32.90 -25.69 17.68
CA GLY A 15 32.20 -25.44 16.43
C GLY A 15 31.88 -23.97 16.19
N GLN A 16 31.55 -23.65 14.97
CA GLN A 16 31.33 -22.26 14.54
C GLN A 16 30.19 -21.55 15.29
N LYS A 17 29.10 -22.28 15.56
CA LYS A 17 27.93 -21.74 16.30
C LYS A 17 28.20 -21.53 17.80
N ALA A 18 29.22 -22.19 18.36
CA ALA A 18 29.61 -22.06 19.75
C ALA A 18 30.57 -20.88 20.00
N ARG A 19 31.15 -20.31 18.97
CA ARG A 19 32.04 -19.15 18.99
C ARG A 19 31.21 -17.86 19.15
N HIS A 20 31.79 -16.72 18.86
CA HIS A 20 31.03 -15.45 18.86
C HIS A 20 29.72 -15.56 18.08
N PRO A 21 28.67 -14.79 18.41
CA PRO A 21 27.41 -14.75 17.67
C PRO A 21 27.69 -14.19 16.26
N GLY A 22 28.26 -15.03 15.40
CA GLY A 22 28.39 -14.73 13.99
C GLY A 22 27.06 -14.94 13.29
N ASN A 23 26.76 -14.16 12.27
CA ASN A 23 25.54 -14.23 11.46
C ASN A 23 25.51 -15.46 10.51
N PHE A 24 25.70 -16.67 11.05
CA PHE A 24 25.64 -17.91 10.22
C PHE A 24 24.22 -18.23 9.78
N SER A 25 23.23 -17.70 10.49
CA SER A 25 21.81 -17.86 10.15
C SER A 25 21.30 -16.77 9.20
N LYS A 26 22.19 -15.92 8.68
CA LYS A 26 21.79 -14.91 7.71
C LYS A 26 21.23 -15.60 6.46
N MET A 27 19.97 -15.28 6.14
CA MET A 27 19.31 -15.80 4.96
C MET A 27 20.17 -15.55 3.70
N GLY A 28 20.40 -16.59 2.91
CA GLY A 28 21.21 -16.52 1.69
C GLY A 28 22.72 -16.62 1.91
N PHE A 29 23.22 -16.89 3.14
CA PHE A 29 24.65 -17.15 3.35
C PHE A 29 25.03 -18.52 2.75
N GLN A 30 26.08 -18.52 1.92
CA GLN A 30 26.54 -19.70 1.18
C GLN A 30 28.02 -20.02 1.44
N GLY A 31 28.46 -19.90 2.69
CA GLY A 31 29.82 -20.28 3.07
C GLY A 31 30.94 -19.46 2.42
N GLY A 32 30.69 -18.23 2.02
CA GLY A 32 31.64 -17.35 1.34
C GLY A 32 31.56 -17.39 -0.19
N GLN A 33 30.77 -18.29 -0.78
CA GLN A 33 30.46 -18.24 -2.21
C GLN A 33 29.54 -17.07 -2.53
N THR A 34 29.56 -16.62 -3.78
CA THR A 34 28.64 -15.57 -4.26
C THR A 34 27.18 -15.99 -4.04
N PRO A 35 26.38 -15.27 -3.26
CA PRO A 35 24.98 -15.59 -3.00
C PRO A 35 24.17 -15.71 -4.29
N MET A 36 23.16 -16.59 -4.30
CA MET A 36 22.34 -16.86 -5.49
C MET A 36 21.73 -15.59 -6.06
N GLN A 37 21.27 -14.66 -5.21
CA GLN A 37 20.71 -13.37 -5.61
C GLN A 37 21.66 -12.51 -6.45
N ARG A 38 22.98 -12.64 -6.27
CA ARG A 38 24.01 -11.94 -7.06
C ARG A 38 24.38 -12.68 -8.36
N ARG A 39 24.10 -13.96 -8.43
CA ARG A 39 24.33 -14.78 -9.63
C ARG A 39 23.20 -14.67 -10.65
N LEU A 40 21.99 -14.29 -10.20
CA LEU A 40 20.85 -14.07 -11.08
C LEU A 40 21.07 -12.81 -11.92
N PRO A 41 20.70 -12.82 -13.20
CA PRO A 41 20.80 -11.65 -14.06
C PRO A 41 19.84 -10.56 -13.56
N LYS A 42 20.31 -9.33 -13.58
CA LYS A 42 19.48 -8.15 -13.26
C LYS A 42 18.47 -7.97 -14.39
N ARG A 43 17.20 -7.78 -14.02
CA ARG A 43 16.10 -7.55 -14.97
C ARG A 43 15.18 -6.45 -14.47
N GLY A 44 14.63 -5.69 -15.42
CA GLY A 44 13.63 -4.66 -15.16
C GLY A 44 14.19 -3.40 -14.53
N PHE A 45 13.29 -2.47 -14.31
CA PHE A 45 13.53 -1.20 -13.62
C PHE A 45 12.41 -0.94 -12.62
N ARG A 46 12.66 -0.10 -11.64
CA ARG A 46 11.65 0.33 -10.67
C ARG A 46 11.49 1.84 -10.75
N ASN A 47 10.27 2.29 -10.95
CA ASN A 47 9.89 3.70 -10.96
C ASN A 47 9.16 4.11 -9.67
N THR A 48 9.43 3.44 -8.56
CA THR A 48 8.71 3.60 -7.29
C THR A 48 8.84 5.02 -6.71
N LEU A 49 9.97 5.68 -6.96
CA LEU A 49 10.21 7.06 -6.47
C LEU A 49 9.27 8.10 -7.09
N PHE A 50 8.76 7.83 -8.30
CA PHE A 50 7.91 8.75 -9.06
C PHE A 50 6.50 8.18 -9.29
N ALA A 51 6.21 7.02 -8.70
CA ALA A 51 4.90 6.40 -8.81
C ALA A 51 3.89 7.15 -7.94
N THR A 52 2.78 7.55 -8.53
CA THR A 52 1.65 8.11 -7.78
C THR A 52 0.94 7.00 -7.01
N GLU A 53 0.79 7.16 -5.71
CA GLU A 53 0.08 6.19 -4.88
C GLU A 53 -1.44 6.39 -5.01
N ILE A 54 -2.10 5.40 -5.61
CA ILE A 54 -3.55 5.41 -5.79
C ILE A 54 -4.18 4.42 -4.81
N SER A 55 -4.97 4.93 -3.86
CA SER A 55 -5.79 4.10 -2.99
C SER A 55 -7.09 3.72 -3.69
N ALA A 56 -7.37 2.43 -3.76
CA ALA A 56 -8.58 1.89 -4.31
C ALA A 56 -9.58 1.55 -3.18
N VAL A 57 -10.83 2.02 -3.31
CA VAL A 57 -11.91 1.74 -2.36
C VAL A 57 -13.08 1.14 -3.12
N ASN A 58 -13.62 0.03 -2.64
CA ASN A 58 -14.76 -0.64 -3.23
C ASN A 58 -16.09 -0.03 -2.76
N VAL A 59 -17.09 -0.03 -3.65
CA VAL A 59 -18.43 0.50 -3.37
C VAL A 59 -19.08 -0.22 -2.17
N GLY A 60 -18.93 -1.55 -2.07
CA GLY A 60 -19.45 -2.29 -0.92
C GLY A 60 -18.79 -1.97 0.43
N ALA A 61 -17.59 -1.37 0.44
CA ALA A 61 -16.97 -0.87 1.65
C ALA A 61 -17.58 0.47 2.08
N LEU A 62 -17.99 1.30 1.12
CA LEU A 62 -18.67 2.57 1.41
C LEU A 62 -20.03 2.34 2.05
N GLU A 63 -20.80 1.37 1.59
CA GLU A 63 -22.11 1.03 2.15
C GLU A 63 -22.05 0.62 3.63
N LYS A 64 -20.97 -0.04 4.03
CA LYS A 64 -20.79 -0.50 5.43
C LYS A 64 -20.41 0.60 6.41
N VAL A 65 -19.88 1.70 5.93
CA VAL A 65 -19.23 2.74 6.76
C VAL A 65 -19.99 4.06 6.73
N PHE A 66 -20.65 4.37 5.62
CA PHE A 66 -21.33 5.66 5.45
C PHE A 66 -22.85 5.51 5.44
N ASP A 67 -23.53 6.49 6.03
CA ASP A 67 -24.97 6.57 6.03
C ASP A 67 -25.52 7.20 4.73
N ALA A 68 -26.78 6.93 4.44
CA ALA A 68 -27.46 7.47 3.27
C ALA A 68 -27.48 9.01 3.29
N GLY A 69 -27.15 9.63 2.18
CA GLY A 69 -27.11 11.08 2.01
C GLY A 69 -25.81 11.74 2.46
N SER A 70 -24.82 10.97 2.94
CA SER A 70 -23.54 11.53 3.35
C SER A 70 -22.69 11.99 2.16
N VAL A 71 -21.84 12.99 2.41
CA VAL A 71 -20.82 13.45 1.47
C VAL A 71 -19.51 12.74 1.80
N VAL A 72 -19.01 11.98 0.84
CA VAL A 72 -17.80 11.17 0.99
C VAL A 72 -16.66 11.87 0.30
N ASP A 73 -15.89 12.63 1.07
CA ASP A 73 -14.65 13.28 0.64
C ASP A 73 -13.44 12.40 0.96
N VAL A 74 -12.29 12.74 0.39
CA VAL A 74 -11.01 12.06 0.67
C VAL A 74 -10.69 12.08 2.18
N ALA A 75 -10.98 13.19 2.86
CA ALA A 75 -10.78 13.30 4.30
C ALA A 75 -11.70 12.36 5.11
N ALA A 76 -12.96 12.22 4.69
CA ALA A 76 -13.90 11.29 5.30
C ALA A 76 -13.46 9.83 5.14
N LEU A 77 -12.95 9.47 3.96
CA LEU A 77 -12.40 8.14 3.69
C LEU A 77 -11.17 7.82 4.55
N ALA A 78 -10.30 8.81 4.78
CA ALA A 78 -9.14 8.67 5.64
C ALA A 78 -9.53 8.53 7.13
N THR A 79 -10.54 9.27 7.57
CA THR A 79 -11.08 9.19 8.94
C THR A 79 -11.75 7.84 9.18
N ALA A 80 -12.45 7.33 8.19
CA ALA A 80 -13.08 6.01 8.20
C ALA A 80 -12.07 4.84 8.11
N GLY A 81 -10.79 5.14 7.85
CA GLY A 81 -9.74 4.13 7.73
C GLY A 81 -9.79 3.29 6.46
N LEU A 82 -10.55 3.71 5.45
CA LEU A 82 -10.66 3.03 4.16
C LEU A 82 -9.48 3.32 3.24
N ILE A 83 -8.77 4.40 3.48
CA ILE A 83 -7.57 4.80 2.73
C ILE A 83 -6.45 5.21 3.69
N GLU A 84 -5.22 5.09 3.23
CA GLU A 84 -4.06 5.62 3.95
C GLU A 84 -4.03 7.15 3.86
N LYS A 85 -3.61 7.81 4.96
CA LYS A 85 -3.50 9.29 5.02
C LYS A 85 -2.52 9.87 4.01
N ARG A 86 -1.62 9.06 3.46
CA ARG A 86 -0.59 9.45 2.47
C ARG A 86 -0.99 9.18 1.02
N ALA A 87 -2.20 8.67 0.78
CA ALA A 87 -2.65 8.40 -0.58
C ALA A 87 -2.73 9.70 -1.39
N ASP A 88 -2.00 9.77 -2.50
CA ASP A 88 -2.02 10.93 -3.41
C ASP A 88 -3.35 11.05 -4.15
N ARG A 89 -3.93 9.90 -4.50
CA ARG A 89 -5.19 9.82 -5.24
C ARG A 89 -6.08 8.72 -4.72
N VAL A 90 -7.38 8.92 -4.87
CA VAL A 90 -8.40 7.94 -4.50
C VAL A 90 -9.22 7.57 -5.72
N LYS A 91 -9.40 6.26 -5.94
CA LYS A 91 -10.23 5.70 -7.00
C LYS A 91 -11.27 4.74 -6.44
N ILE A 92 -12.54 4.97 -6.78
CA ILE A 92 -13.64 4.07 -6.40
C ILE A 92 -13.80 2.96 -7.43
N LEU A 93 -13.90 1.73 -6.94
CA LEU A 93 -14.09 0.51 -7.74
C LEU A 93 -15.47 -0.10 -7.49
N GLY A 94 -16.01 -0.78 -8.51
CA GLY A 94 -17.37 -1.28 -8.52
C GLY A 94 -17.59 -2.64 -7.87
N ASP A 95 -16.73 -3.10 -6.97
CA ASP A 95 -16.93 -4.35 -6.26
C ASP A 95 -17.89 -4.16 -5.07
N GLY A 96 -18.79 -5.12 -4.89
CA GLY A 96 -19.90 -5.02 -3.94
C GLY A 96 -21.12 -4.28 -4.51
N ASP A 97 -22.19 -4.22 -3.75
CA ASP A 97 -23.42 -3.54 -4.09
C ASP A 97 -23.54 -2.20 -3.34
N LEU A 98 -24.36 -1.29 -3.82
CA LEU A 98 -24.67 -0.02 -3.21
C LEU A 98 -26.17 0.22 -3.25
N THR A 99 -26.78 0.30 -2.09
CA THR A 99 -28.23 0.58 -1.96
C THR A 99 -28.51 2.00 -1.47
N ILE A 100 -27.50 2.66 -0.89
CA ILE A 100 -27.62 3.99 -0.29
C ILE A 100 -27.18 5.10 -1.25
N LYS A 101 -27.84 6.26 -1.15
CA LYS A 101 -27.45 7.46 -1.90
C LYS A 101 -26.21 8.08 -1.26
N LEU A 102 -25.16 8.30 -2.05
CA LEU A 102 -23.94 8.95 -1.60
C LEU A 102 -23.51 10.04 -2.58
N THR A 103 -22.95 11.11 -2.04
CA THR A 103 -22.27 12.15 -2.83
C THR A 103 -20.78 11.92 -2.74
N LEU A 104 -20.15 11.48 -3.83
CA LEU A 104 -18.71 11.11 -3.87
C LEU A 104 -17.89 12.26 -4.43
N LYS A 105 -16.87 12.73 -3.67
CA LYS A 105 -15.86 13.71 -4.12
C LYS A 105 -14.50 13.05 -4.15
N VAL A 106 -14.12 12.49 -5.30
CA VAL A 106 -12.94 11.63 -5.46
C VAL A 106 -12.17 11.95 -6.75
N HIS A 107 -10.91 11.48 -6.84
CA HIS A 107 -10.06 11.72 -8.00
C HIS A 107 -10.41 10.82 -9.20
N GLY A 108 -11.01 9.66 -8.97
CA GLY A 108 -11.40 8.75 -10.03
C GLY A 108 -12.46 7.75 -9.61
N ILE A 109 -13.21 7.28 -10.59
CA ILE A 109 -14.22 6.24 -10.41
C ILE A 109 -14.16 5.27 -11.60
N SER A 110 -14.39 3.99 -11.38
CA SER A 110 -14.51 3.02 -12.47
C SER A 110 -15.89 3.11 -13.12
N ALA A 111 -16.00 2.69 -14.39
CA ALA A 111 -17.29 2.69 -15.10
C ALA A 111 -18.36 1.87 -14.35
N GLY A 112 -18.01 0.68 -13.86
CA GLY A 112 -18.94 -0.14 -13.08
C GLY A 112 -19.36 0.47 -11.75
N ALA A 113 -18.46 1.17 -11.05
CA ALA A 113 -18.79 1.89 -9.82
C ALA A 113 -19.74 3.05 -10.10
N ARG A 114 -19.50 3.79 -11.18
CA ARG A 114 -20.31 4.93 -11.57
C ARG A 114 -21.77 4.50 -11.84
N VAL A 115 -21.98 3.44 -12.59
CA VAL A 115 -23.31 2.90 -12.84
C VAL A 115 -24.03 2.52 -11.54
N LYS A 116 -23.34 1.89 -10.60
CA LYS A 116 -23.92 1.50 -9.30
C LYS A 116 -24.28 2.71 -8.44
N VAL A 117 -23.43 3.73 -8.41
CA VAL A 117 -23.69 4.97 -7.65
C VAL A 117 -24.87 5.75 -8.25
N GLU A 118 -24.92 5.87 -9.58
CA GLU A 118 -26.02 6.53 -10.28
C GLU A 118 -27.33 5.74 -10.13
N ALA A 119 -27.30 4.41 -10.18
CA ALA A 119 -28.47 3.56 -9.94
C ALA A 119 -29.02 3.69 -8.51
N ALA A 120 -28.14 3.88 -7.51
CA ALA A 120 -28.52 4.17 -6.13
C ALA A 120 -29.00 5.64 -5.94
N GLY A 121 -28.97 6.47 -7.00
CA GLY A 121 -29.35 7.89 -6.94
C GLY A 121 -28.31 8.80 -6.32
N GLY A 122 -27.07 8.36 -6.26
CA GLY A 122 -25.92 9.14 -5.80
C GLY A 122 -25.36 10.09 -6.84
N THR A 123 -24.52 11.02 -6.44
CA THR A 123 -23.83 11.97 -7.31
C THR A 123 -22.33 11.80 -7.23
N VAL A 124 -21.62 11.96 -8.36
CA VAL A 124 -20.17 11.85 -8.43
C VAL A 124 -19.55 13.17 -8.90
N GLU A 125 -18.74 13.76 -8.05
CA GLU A 125 -17.91 14.92 -8.37
C GLU A 125 -16.46 14.48 -8.47
N LEU A 126 -15.85 14.67 -9.64
CA LEU A 126 -14.44 14.35 -9.85
C LEU A 126 -13.57 15.55 -9.46
N LEU A 127 -12.67 15.32 -8.52
CA LEU A 127 -11.64 16.28 -8.15
C LEU A 127 -10.58 16.28 -9.25
N SER A 128 -10.48 17.37 -10.01
CA SER A 128 -9.40 17.55 -10.96
C SER A 128 -8.10 17.80 -10.19
N THR A 129 -7.20 16.83 -10.20
CA THR A 129 -5.82 17.08 -9.81
C THR A 129 -5.15 17.83 -10.97
N THR A 130 -5.36 19.11 -11.07
CA THR A 130 -4.50 19.98 -11.85
C THR A 130 -3.19 20.09 -11.06
N ALA A 131 -2.27 19.14 -11.25
CA ALA A 131 -0.86 19.48 -11.15
C ALA A 131 -0.68 20.58 -12.21
N ALA A 132 -0.55 21.82 -11.79
CA ALA A 132 -0.20 22.91 -12.68
C ALA A 132 1.03 22.45 -13.48
N PRO A 133 1.00 22.52 -14.82
CA PRO A 133 2.22 22.37 -15.58
C PRO A 133 3.12 23.48 -15.07
N ALA A 134 4.28 23.13 -14.54
CA ALA A 134 5.33 24.09 -14.29
C ALA A 134 5.55 24.80 -15.63
N GLU A 135 5.08 26.03 -15.72
CA GLU A 135 5.43 26.92 -16.82
C GLU A 135 6.95 27.00 -16.82
N GLY A 136 7.54 26.24 -17.73
CA GLY A 136 8.93 26.36 -18.07
C GLY A 136 9.16 27.79 -18.52
N SER A 137 9.73 28.58 -17.65
CA SER A 137 10.32 29.86 -17.97
C SER A 137 11.28 29.66 -19.14
N ALA A 138 10.80 29.91 -20.35
CA ALA A 138 11.63 30.21 -21.48
C ALA A 138 12.30 31.56 -21.18
N LYS A 139 13.60 31.52 -20.90
CA LYS A 139 14.43 32.74 -21.00
C LYS A 139 15.71 32.40 -21.74
N GLY A 140 15.78 32.97 -22.91
CA GLY A 140 16.75 33.39 -23.81
C GLY A 140 18.19 32.89 -23.76
#